data_dbf891febc7a37ebd39224da8323abd3
#
_entry.id   dbf891febc7a37ebd39224da8323abd3
#
_cell.length_a   1.000
_cell.length_b   1.000
_cell.length_c   1.000
_cell.angle_alpha   90.00
_cell.angle_beta   90.00
_cell.angle_gamma   90.00
#
_symmetry.space_group_name_H-M   'P 1'
#
loop_
_entity.id
_entity.type
_entity.pdbx_description
1 polymer ?
#
loop_
_entity_poly.entity_id
_entity_poly.type
_entity_poly.pdbx_seq_one_letter_code
_entity_poly.pdbx_strand_id
1 'polypeptide(L)'
;MNQLKLARNSTAELNKKNFEIVVVGTSLGGLQALTVLLRDLPPSFPLPVVIVQHRHKSSQDRLTDFLQQQTSLQITEAQDKEPIAPGRVYLAPADYHLLIESPGEWDPYESENDFTEWGTVPVEPIHNSNSPILSCGTPTFALSTEGPVCYARPSIDVLFESAADAFGEKAIGIILTGANSDGSEGLAKIKAEGGLTFVEEPASALCRTMPASAIANVEVDWILPLSKIAPCLVKLLRIKN
;
A
#
# COMPACT_ATOMS: atom_id res chain seq x y z
N MET A 1 17.93 -27.44 9.69
CA MET A 1 18.82 -26.34 9.26
C MET A 1 18.28 -25.80 7.93
N ASN A 2 17.33 -24.88 7.99
CA ASN A 2 16.80 -24.19 6.80
C ASN A 2 17.47 -22.81 6.75
N GLN A 3 18.40 -22.67 5.83
CA GLN A 3 19.01 -21.39 5.50
C GLN A 3 17.93 -20.50 4.89
N LEU A 4 17.72 -19.33 5.49
CA LEU A 4 17.02 -18.20 4.89
C LEU A 4 17.55 -18.03 3.45
N LYS A 5 16.71 -18.27 2.44
CA LYS A 5 17.03 -17.88 1.07
C LYS A 5 17.02 -16.35 1.02
N LEU A 6 18.16 -15.76 1.28
CA LEU A 6 18.42 -14.38 0.90
C LEU A 6 18.47 -14.34 -0.63
N ALA A 7 17.51 -13.68 -1.25
CA ALA A 7 17.65 -13.26 -2.64
C ALA A 7 18.91 -12.40 -2.77
N ARG A 8 19.60 -12.53 -3.93
CA ARG A 8 20.97 -12.09 -4.18
C ARG A 8 21.21 -10.57 -4.27
N ASN A 9 20.29 -9.74 -3.86
CA ASN A 9 20.58 -8.31 -3.71
C ASN A 9 21.35 -8.14 -2.40
N SER A 10 22.60 -7.67 -2.50
CA SER A 10 23.41 -7.49 -1.30
C SER A 10 22.69 -6.54 -0.34
N THR A 11 22.68 -6.88 0.95
CA THR A 11 22.11 -6.03 2.01
C THR A 11 22.60 -4.58 1.92
N ALA A 12 23.75 -4.35 1.29
CA ALA A 12 24.35 -3.05 1.02
C ALA A 12 23.61 -2.24 -0.06
N GLU A 13 23.01 -2.89 -1.06
CA GLU A 13 22.23 -2.21 -2.12
C GLU A 13 20.81 -1.85 -1.62
N LEU A 14 20.17 -2.76 -0.88
CA LEU A 14 18.88 -2.49 -0.24
C LEU A 14 18.97 -1.33 0.77
N ASN A 15 20.12 -1.18 1.43
CA ASN A 15 20.39 -0.10 2.38
C ASN A 15 20.51 1.29 1.73
N LYS A 16 20.57 1.38 0.41
CA LYS A 16 20.61 2.65 -0.35
C LYS A 16 19.27 3.06 -0.92
N LYS A 17 18.29 2.13 -0.96
CA LYS A 17 16.94 2.43 -1.46
C LYS A 17 16.18 3.27 -0.45
N ASN A 18 15.53 4.31 -0.94
CA ASN A 18 14.66 5.17 -0.15
C ASN A 18 13.21 4.72 -0.37
N PHE A 19 12.73 3.78 0.44
CA PHE A 19 11.34 3.34 0.36
C PHE A 19 10.41 4.46 0.83
N GLU A 20 9.23 4.57 0.20
CA GLU A 20 8.26 5.63 0.46
C GLU A 20 6.88 5.10 0.86
N ILE A 21 6.56 3.83 0.56
CA ILE A 21 5.27 3.22 0.90
C ILE A 21 5.39 1.73 1.22
N VAL A 22 4.50 1.25 2.09
CA VAL A 22 4.25 -0.17 2.33
C VAL A 22 2.80 -0.48 1.98
N VAL A 23 2.56 -1.43 1.06
CA VAL A 23 1.23 -1.93 0.74
C VAL A 23 1.08 -3.38 1.22
N VAL A 24 -0.05 -3.68 1.87
CA VAL A 24 -0.29 -4.98 2.52
C VAL A 24 -1.60 -5.58 2.03
N GLY A 25 -1.54 -6.82 1.57
CA GLY A 25 -2.70 -7.60 1.16
C GLY A 25 -2.95 -8.79 2.07
N THR A 26 -4.21 -8.99 2.47
CA THR A 26 -4.60 -10.13 3.30
C THR A 26 -6.10 -10.45 3.20
N SER A 27 -6.49 -11.68 3.61
CA SER A 27 -7.87 -12.14 3.53
C SER A 27 -8.25 -12.98 4.75
N LEU A 28 -8.51 -14.27 4.60
CA LEU A 28 -8.86 -15.18 5.69
C LEU A 28 -7.69 -15.30 6.69
N GLY A 29 -7.96 -14.98 7.97
CA GLY A 29 -6.94 -14.90 9.02
C GLY A 29 -6.24 -13.53 9.12
N GLY A 30 -6.58 -12.58 8.23
CA GLY A 30 -5.93 -11.29 8.12
C GLY A 30 -6.04 -10.43 9.36
N LEU A 31 -7.16 -10.46 10.08
CA LEU A 31 -7.31 -9.69 11.31
C LEU A 31 -6.21 -10.03 12.33
N GLN A 32 -5.94 -11.33 12.53
CA GLN A 32 -4.87 -11.77 13.43
C GLN A 32 -3.49 -11.41 12.86
N ALA A 33 -3.30 -11.58 11.56
CA ALA A 33 -2.03 -11.26 10.91
C ALA A 33 -1.71 -9.76 10.99
N LEU A 34 -2.69 -8.89 10.71
CA LEU A 34 -2.55 -7.44 10.86
C LEU A 34 -2.28 -7.02 12.30
N THR A 35 -2.95 -7.66 13.28
CA THR A 35 -2.69 -7.41 14.70
C THR A 35 -1.20 -7.66 15.05
N VAL A 36 -0.63 -8.77 14.59
CA VAL A 36 0.79 -9.09 14.82
C VAL A 36 1.70 -8.10 14.10
N LEU A 37 1.45 -7.85 12.82
CA LEU A 37 2.25 -6.94 12.02
C LEU A 37 2.28 -5.52 12.61
N LEU A 38 1.10 -4.93 12.87
CA LEU A 38 0.97 -3.53 13.30
C LEU A 38 1.46 -3.31 14.73
N ARG A 39 1.26 -4.28 15.64
CA ARG A 39 1.77 -4.19 17.02
C ARG A 39 3.30 -4.11 17.08
N ASP A 40 3.97 -4.82 16.18
CA ASP A 40 5.42 -4.92 16.15
C ASP A 40 6.09 -3.78 15.35
N LEU A 41 5.30 -2.86 14.76
CA LEU A 41 5.80 -1.60 14.18
C LEU A 41 5.92 -0.52 15.26
N PRO A 42 7.06 0.20 15.36
CA PRO A 42 7.25 1.23 16.36
C PRO A 42 6.42 2.50 16.05
N PRO A 43 6.12 3.34 17.06
CA PRO A 43 5.43 4.63 16.86
C PRO A 43 6.14 5.57 15.89
N SER A 44 7.45 5.40 15.76
CA SER A 44 8.32 6.17 14.85
C SER A 44 8.42 5.60 13.44
N PHE A 45 7.53 4.64 13.08
CA PHE A 45 7.55 4.05 11.73
C PHE A 45 7.26 5.12 10.68
N PRO A 46 8.20 5.39 9.75
CA PRO A 46 8.14 6.61 8.94
C PRO A 46 7.26 6.50 7.70
N LEU A 47 6.99 5.29 7.20
CA LEU A 47 6.28 5.11 5.94
C LEU A 47 4.77 5.03 6.15
N PRO A 48 3.96 5.48 5.18
CA PRO A 48 2.55 5.10 5.12
C PRO A 48 2.43 3.59 4.91
N VAL A 49 1.46 2.97 5.60
CA VAL A 49 1.10 1.56 5.43
C VAL A 49 -0.32 1.51 4.90
N VAL A 50 -0.52 1.02 3.67
CA VAL A 50 -1.83 0.94 3.02
C VAL A 50 -2.26 -0.52 2.93
N ILE A 51 -3.45 -0.84 3.43
CA ILE A 51 -3.88 -2.22 3.68
C ILE A 51 -5.18 -2.51 2.93
N VAL A 52 -5.18 -3.58 2.15
CA VAL A 52 -6.39 -4.26 1.70
C VAL A 52 -6.60 -5.51 2.54
N GLN A 53 -7.68 -5.53 3.32
CA GLN A 53 -8.22 -6.70 3.99
C GLN A 53 -9.53 -7.08 3.30
N HIS A 54 -9.60 -8.26 2.69
CA HIS A 54 -10.88 -8.73 2.13
C HIS A 54 -11.94 -8.84 3.22
N ARG A 55 -13.02 -8.13 3.05
CA ARG A 55 -14.17 -8.14 3.96
C ARG A 55 -15.49 -8.04 3.20
N HIS A 56 -16.54 -8.57 3.78
CA HIS A 56 -17.87 -8.48 3.18
C HIS A 56 -18.44 -7.06 3.40
N LYS A 57 -19.27 -6.56 2.44
CA LYS A 57 -19.94 -5.25 2.51
C LYS A 57 -20.68 -4.98 3.82
N SER A 58 -21.28 -6.03 4.40
CA SER A 58 -22.02 -5.92 5.66
C SER A 58 -21.13 -5.98 6.91
N SER A 59 -19.80 -6.08 6.75
CA SER A 59 -18.90 -6.01 7.89
C SER A 59 -18.94 -4.60 8.45
N GLN A 60 -19.54 -4.45 9.64
CA GLN A 60 -19.57 -3.16 10.33
C GLN A 60 -18.15 -2.62 10.54
N ASP A 61 -17.99 -1.29 10.52
CA ASP A 61 -16.72 -0.52 10.53
C ASP A 61 -15.90 -0.65 11.82
N ARG A 62 -15.86 -1.85 12.41
CA ARG A 62 -15.12 -2.12 13.66
C ARG A 62 -13.68 -2.55 13.43
N LEU A 63 -13.27 -2.78 12.16
CA LEU A 63 -11.92 -3.24 11.87
C LEU A 63 -10.89 -2.15 12.23
N THR A 64 -11.17 -0.92 11.84
CA THR A 64 -10.33 0.24 12.15
C THR A 64 -10.20 0.43 13.66
N ASP A 65 -11.32 0.45 14.39
CA ASP A 65 -11.33 0.60 15.85
C ASP A 65 -10.60 -0.54 16.56
N PHE A 66 -10.81 -1.77 16.10
CA PHE A 66 -10.14 -2.94 16.67
C PHE A 66 -8.62 -2.86 16.47
N LEU A 67 -8.17 -2.59 15.25
CA LEU A 67 -6.74 -2.51 14.95
C LEU A 67 -6.10 -1.29 15.63
N GLN A 68 -6.82 -0.18 15.78
CA GLN A 68 -6.32 1.00 16.49
C GLN A 68 -5.94 0.68 17.94
N GLN A 69 -6.63 -0.25 18.59
CA GLN A 69 -6.31 -0.69 19.95
C GLN A 69 -5.05 -1.56 20.02
N GLN A 70 -4.55 -2.06 18.89
CA GLN A 70 -3.42 -2.97 18.82
C GLN A 70 -2.10 -2.29 18.46
N THR A 71 -2.13 -1.02 18.07
CA THR A 71 -0.94 -0.27 17.64
C THR A 71 -0.98 1.17 18.12
N SER A 72 0.19 1.78 18.22
CA SER A 72 0.36 3.22 18.47
C SER A 72 0.34 4.09 17.21
N LEU A 73 0.37 3.46 16.03
CA LEU A 73 0.23 4.18 14.76
C LEU A 73 -1.23 4.61 14.56
N GLN A 74 -1.44 5.79 13.98
CA GLN A 74 -2.78 6.24 13.65
C GLN A 74 -3.35 5.42 12.49
N ILE A 75 -4.54 4.82 12.68
CA ILE A 75 -5.25 4.05 11.66
C ILE A 75 -6.50 4.81 11.22
N THR A 76 -6.72 4.90 9.90
CA THR A 76 -7.93 5.48 9.29
C THR A 76 -8.37 4.65 8.08
N GLU A 77 -9.64 4.74 7.69
CA GLU A 77 -10.05 4.33 6.35
C GLU A 77 -9.62 5.41 5.34
N ALA A 78 -9.08 4.98 4.21
CA ALA A 78 -8.67 5.88 3.15
C ALA A 78 -9.89 6.57 2.53
N GLN A 79 -9.77 7.87 2.26
CA GLN A 79 -10.80 8.67 1.61
C GLN A 79 -10.38 9.02 0.18
N ASP A 80 -11.37 9.20 -0.69
CA ASP A 80 -11.12 9.63 -2.06
C ASP A 80 -10.39 10.98 -2.10
N LYS A 81 -9.33 11.05 -2.92
CA LYS A 81 -8.46 12.24 -3.05
C LYS A 81 -7.72 12.67 -1.77
N GLU A 82 -7.70 11.83 -0.74
CA GLU A 82 -6.91 12.10 0.47
C GLU A 82 -5.41 11.96 0.16
N PRO A 83 -4.56 12.96 0.53
CA PRO A 83 -3.11 12.85 0.41
C PRO A 83 -2.55 11.76 1.33
N ILE A 84 -1.60 10.97 0.79
CA ILE A 84 -0.96 9.89 1.54
C ILE A 84 0.10 10.48 2.48
N ALA A 85 -0.14 10.43 3.78
CA ALA A 85 0.76 10.98 4.79
C ALA A 85 1.67 9.89 5.39
N PRO A 86 2.97 10.18 5.61
CA PRO A 86 3.89 9.26 6.27
C PRO A 86 3.49 8.96 7.72
N GLY A 87 3.88 7.80 8.23
CA GLY A 87 3.64 7.38 9.61
C GLY A 87 2.18 7.04 9.94
N ARG A 88 1.32 6.88 8.94
CA ARG A 88 -0.09 6.51 9.08
C ARG A 88 -0.37 5.14 8.49
N VAL A 89 -1.41 4.50 9.00
CA VAL A 89 -1.96 3.26 8.48
C VAL A 89 -3.33 3.56 7.85
N TYR A 90 -3.52 3.15 6.61
CA TYR A 90 -4.76 3.32 5.87
C TYR A 90 -5.37 1.98 5.54
N LEU A 91 -6.67 1.84 5.78
CA LEU A 91 -7.44 0.66 5.39
C LEU A 91 -8.29 0.98 4.16
N ALA A 92 -8.33 0.09 3.20
CA ALA A 92 -9.27 0.18 2.09
C ALA A 92 -10.71 0.09 2.63
N PRO A 93 -11.61 1.04 2.27
CA PRO A 93 -13.01 0.96 2.63
C PRO A 93 -13.68 -0.26 2.00
N ALA A 94 -14.70 -0.79 2.67
CA ALA A 94 -15.46 -1.92 2.14
C ALA A 94 -16.19 -1.50 0.85
N ASP A 95 -16.27 -2.44 -0.12
CA ASP A 95 -17.01 -2.26 -1.37
C ASP A 95 -16.46 -1.19 -2.34
N TYR A 96 -15.22 -0.74 -2.13
CA TYR A 96 -14.47 0.10 -3.06
C TYR A 96 -13.12 -0.54 -3.35
N HIS A 97 -12.65 -0.45 -4.59
CA HIS A 97 -11.22 -0.61 -4.86
C HIS A 97 -10.49 0.64 -4.38
N LEU A 98 -9.36 0.42 -3.73
CA LEU A 98 -8.45 1.49 -3.32
C LEU A 98 -7.26 1.53 -4.27
N LEU A 99 -7.05 2.67 -4.90
CA LEU A 99 -5.95 2.93 -5.81
C LEU A 99 -5.09 4.07 -5.27
N ILE A 100 -3.88 4.14 -5.78
CA ILE A 100 -2.96 5.24 -5.55
C ILE A 100 -2.79 5.99 -6.87
N GLU A 101 -3.06 7.29 -6.84
CA GLU A 101 -2.82 8.18 -7.97
C GLU A 101 -1.51 8.94 -7.76
N SER A 102 -0.64 8.88 -8.75
CA SER A 102 0.51 9.78 -8.80
C SER A 102 0.03 11.21 -8.93
N PRO A 103 0.77 12.19 -8.39
CA PRO A 103 0.50 13.59 -8.72
C PRO A 103 0.56 13.72 -10.23
N GLY A 104 -0.51 14.20 -10.84
CA GLY A 104 -0.49 14.52 -12.27
C GLY A 104 0.67 15.47 -12.59
N GLU A 105 1.40 15.21 -13.64
CA GLU A 105 2.25 16.23 -14.22
C GLU A 105 1.30 17.38 -14.63
N TRP A 106 1.32 18.47 -13.86
CA TRP A 106 0.61 19.66 -14.27
C TRP A 106 1.35 20.23 -15.50
N ASP A 107 0.80 19.97 -16.68
CA ASP A 107 1.25 20.63 -17.90
C ASP A 107 0.57 22.01 -17.95
N PRO A 108 1.33 23.09 -17.76
CA PRO A 108 0.79 24.43 -17.86
C PRO A 108 0.25 24.76 -19.27
N TYR A 109 0.49 23.90 -20.26
CA TYR A 109 0.06 24.08 -21.65
C TYR A 109 -1.16 23.21 -22.06
N GLU A 110 -1.56 22.20 -21.28
CA GLU A 110 -2.78 21.41 -21.58
C GLU A 110 -4.08 22.21 -21.37
N SER A 111 -4.05 23.32 -20.66
CA SER A 111 -5.24 24.15 -20.42
C SER A 111 -5.57 25.15 -21.54
N GLU A 112 -4.74 25.27 -22.58
CA GLU A 112 -4.99 26.29 -23.64
C GLU A 112 -5.87 25.82 -24.81
N ASN A 113 -6.26 24.55 -24.89
CA ASN A 113 -7.01 24.04 -26.06
C ASN A 113 -8.52 23.89 -25.87
N ASP A 114 -9.11 24.27 -24.75
CA ASP A 114 -10.57 24.16 -24.52
C ASP A 114 -11.28 25.51 -24.32
N PHE A 115 -10.66 26.62 -24.76
CA PHE A 115 -11.33 27.92 -24.83
C PHE A 115 -11.66 28.28 -26.26
N THR A 116 -12.73 27.71 -26.77
CA THR A 116 -13.47 28.33 -27.90
C THR A 116 -14.32 29.48 -27.36
N GLU A 117 -13.98 30.70 -27.87
CA GLU A 117 -14.87 31.84 -28.05
C GLU A 117 -15.76 32.34 -26.90
N TRP A 118 -15.18 32.98 -25.88
CA TRP A 118 -15.83 34.14 -25.23
C TRP A 118 -14.74 34.98 -24.52
N GLY A 119 -14.47 36.12 -25.10
CA GLY A 119 -13.89 37.35 -24.55
C GLY A 119 -12.90 37.28 -23.39
N THR A 120 -11.65 37.64 -23.66
CA THR A 120 -10.58 37.88 -22.70
C THR A 120 -10.99 38.87 -21.60
N VAL A 121 -11.13 38.36 -20.36
CA VAL A 121 -11.05 39.18 -19.15
C VAL A 121 -9.77 38.75 -18.44
N PRO A 122 -8.83 39.66 -18.14
CA PRO A 122 -7.65 39.31 -17.33
C PRO A 122 -8.11 38.98 -15.91
N VAL A 123 -8.01 37.74 -15.50
CA VAL A 123 -8.25 37.36 -14.09
C VAL A 123 -6.94 37.52 -13.37
N GLU A 124 -6.82 38.56 -12.53
CA GLU A 124 -5.71 38.67 -11.60
C GLU A 124 -5.74 37.47 -10.64
N PRO A 125 -4.58 36.88 -10.28
CA PRO A 125 -4.54 35.77 -9.34
C PRO A 125 -5.00 36.25 -7.97
N ILE A 126 -6.16 35.77 -7.52
CA ILE A 126 -6.65 36.01 -6.16
C ILE A 126 -5.76 35.16 -5.22
N HIS A 127 -4.76 35.78 -4.61
CA HIS A 127 -4.02 35.22 -3.50
C HIS A 127 -4.95 35.11 -2.28
N ASN A 128 -5.71 34.02 -2.18
CA ASN A 128 -6.41 33.70 -0.94
C ASN A 128 -5.50 32.79 -0.11
N SER A 129 -4.84 33.34 0.90
CA SER A 129 -3.81 32.73 1.73
C SER A 129 -4.31 31.65 2.70
N ASN A 130 -5.55 31.13 2.56
CA ASN A 130 -6.15 30.13 3.45
C ASN A 130 -6.71 28.90 2.75
N SER A 131 -6.47 28.72 1.46
CA SER A 131 -6.70 27.41 0.85
C SER A 131 -5.51 26.52 1.19
N PRO A 132 -5.72 25.24 1.63
CA PRO A 132 -4.59 24.31 1.70
C PRO A 132 -3.98 24.27 0.31
N ILE A 133 -2.71 24.65 0.20
CA ILE A 133 -1.94 24.50 -1.01
C ILE A 133 -1.97 23.00 -1.31
N LEU A 134 -2.80 22.59 -2.29
CA LEU A 134 -2.69 21.28 -2.91
C LEU A 134 -1.27 21.23 -3.46
N SER A 135 -0.38 20.62 -2.68
CA SER A 135 1.02 20.46 -3.06
C SER A 135 1.02 19.62 -4.33
N CYS A 136 1.27 20.26 -5.46
CA CYS A 136 1.69 19.59 -6.69
C CYS A 136 2.83 18.64 -6.27
N GLY A 137 2.56 17.32 -6.25
CA GLY A 137 3.60 16.34 -5.97
C GLY A 137 3.34 15.29 -4.87
N THR A 138 2.22 15.30 -4.14
CA THR A 138 1.92 14.24 -3.15
C THR A 138 0.93 13.23 -3.74
N PRO A 139 1.25 11.92 -3.79
CA PRO A 139 0.30 10.88 -4.19
C PRO A 139 -0.97 10.93 -3.33
N THR A 140 -2.13 10.63 -3.95
CA THR A 140 -3.43 10.63 -3.31
C THR A 140 -4.10 9.27 -3.49
N PHE A 141 -5.12 9.00 -2.68
CA PHE A 141 -5.99 7.85 -2.91
C PHE A 141 -7.07 8.14 -3.94
N ALA A 142 -7.45 7.10 -4.68
CA ALA A 142 -8.69 7.07 -5.46
C ALA A 142 -9.53 5.88 -5.06
N LEU A 143 -10.85 6.08 -4.97
CA LEU A 143 -11.82 5.04 -4.69
C LEU A 143 -12.60 4.71 -5.96
N SER A 144 -12.62 3.42 -6.37
CA SER A 144 -13.36 2.96 -7.53
C SER A 144 -14.48 1.99 -7.15
N THR A 145 -15.62 2.12 -7.80
CA THR A 145 -16.78 1.22 -7.71
C THR A 145 -16.83 0.20 -8.86
N GLU A 146 -15.77 0.05 -9.63
CA GLU A 146 -15.68 -0.95 -10.69
C GLU A 146 -15.95 -2.37 -10.18
N GLY A 147 -16.22 -3.28 -11.11
CA GLY A 147 -16.56 -4.66 -10.79
C GLY A 147 -15.48 -5.36 -9.96
N PRO A 148 -15.83 -6.39 -9.17
CA PRO A 148 -14.85 -7.14 -8.39
C PRO A 148 -13.73 -7.73 -9.26
N VAL A 149 -12.48 -7.59 -8.82
CA VAL A 149 -11.28 -8.22 -9.41
C VAL A 149 -10.96 -9.45 -8.57
N CYS A 150 -10.69 -10.59 -9.19
CA CYS A 150 -10.48 -11.87 -8.47
C CYS A 150 -11.58 -12.18 -7.42
N TYR A 151 -12.85 -11.83 -7.75
CA TYR A 151 -14.02 -11.95 -6.85
C TYR A 151 -13.95 -11.08 -5.59
N ALA A 152 -13.04 -10.12 -5.52
CA ALA A 152 -12.84 -9.25 -4.36
C ALA A 152 -13.04 -7.76 -4.72
N ARG A 153 -13.68 -7.03 -3.81
CA ARG A 153 -13.70 -5.57 -3.77
C ARG A 153 -13.76 -5.11 -2.31
N PRO A 154 -12.67 -4.52 -1.77
CA PRO A 154 -11.42 -4.15 -2.43
C PRO A 154 -10.60 -5.34 -2.94
N SER A 155 -9.83 -5.15 -4.02
CA SER A 155 -8.84 -6.10 -4.53
C SER A 155 -7.43 -5.67 -4.13
N ILE A 156 -6.60 -6.65 -3.78
CA ILE A 156 -5.19 -6.46 -3.43
C ILE A 156 -4.38 -6.14 -4.69
N ASP A 157 -4.66 -6.84 -5.81
CA ASP A 157 -3.97 -6.60 -7.08
C ASP A 157 -4.14 -5.14 -7.52
N VAL A 158 -5.35 -4.58 -7.46
CA VAL A 158 -5.63 -3.18 -7.83
C VAL A 158 -4.79 -2.18 -7.01
N LEU A 159 -4.71 -2.38 -5.68
CA LEU A 159 -3.87 -1.53 -4.83
C LEU A 159 -2.39 -1.69 -5.19
N PHE A 160 -1.91 -2.91 -5.35
CA PHE A 160 -0.49 -3.18 -5.58
C PHE A 160 -0.03 -2.68 -6.94
N GLU A 161 -0.85 -2.85 -7.98
CA GLU A 161 -0.57 -2.35 -9.32
C GLU A 161 -0.46 -0.83 -9.34
N SER A 162 -1.43 -0.13 -8.74
CA SER A 162 -1.40 1.34 -8.64
C SER A 162 -0.24 1.84 -7.77
N ALA A 163 0.13 1.11 -6.71
CA ALA A 163 1.30 1.43 -5.90
C ALA A 163 2.61 1.25 -6.67
N ALA A 164 2.71 0.20 -7.51
CA ALA A 164 3.86 -0.02 -8.38
C ALA A 164 4.01 1.11 -9.40
N ASP A 165 2.91 1.54 -10.02
CA ASP A 165 2.91 2.66 -10.98
C ASP A 165 3.31 3.99 -10.33
N ALA A 166 2.82 4.26 -9.10
CA ALA A 166 3.05 5.52 -8.41
C ALA A 166 4.44 5.63 -7.76
N PHE A 167 5.00 4.52 -7.26
CA PHE A 167 6.21 4.54 -6.44
C PHE A 167 7.38 3.74 -7.01
N GLY A 168 7.14 2.87 -8.00
CA GLY A 168 8.19 2.07 -8.63
C GLY A 168 9.05 1.32 -7.61
N GLU A 169 10.37 1.48 -7.70
CA GLU A 169 11.34 0.83 -6.82
C GLU A 169 11.25 1.23 -5.33
N LYS A 170 10.47 2.25 -4.99
CA LYS A 170 10.27 2.75 -3.63
C LYS A 170 9.08 2.07 -2.91
N ALA A 171 8.34 1.21 -3.61
CA ALA A 171 7.24 0.45 -3.03
C ALA A 171 7.72 -0.82 -2.32
N ILE A 172 7.09 -1.14 -1.19
CA ILE A 172 7.21 -2.44 -0.50
C ILE A 172 5.86 -3.12 -0.53
N GLY A 173 5.76 -4.29 -1.18
CA GLY A 173 4.57 -5.13 -1.20
C GLY A 173 4.65 -6.28 -0.20
N ILE A 174 3.58 -6.51 0.57
CA ILE A 174 3.50 -7.58 1.57
C ILE A 174 2.23 -8.39 1.37
N ILE A 175 2.36 -9.68 1.12
CA ILE A 175 1.25 -10.64 1.10
C ILE A 175 1.26 -11.46 2.38
N LEU A 176 0.11 -11.46 3.06
CA LEU A 176 -0.14 -12.25 4.26
C LEU A 176 -1.14 -13.39 3.97
N THR A 177 -1.61 -14.02 5.02
CA THR A 177 -2.61 -15.11 4.98
C THR A 177 -3.85 -14.76 4.17
N GLY A 178 -4.39 -15.73 3.41
CA GLY A 178 -5.61 -15.56 2.62
C GLY A 178 -5.99 -16.81 1.83
N ALA A 179 -7.28 -16.90 1.43
CA ALA A 179 -7.86 -18.11 0.82
C ALA A 179 -7.97 -18.06 -0.71
N ASN A 180 -7.53 -17.00 -1.36
CA ASN A 180 -7.50 -16.85 -2.83
C ASN A 180 -6.10 -16.45 -3.31
N SER A 181 -5.97 -16.11 -4.60
CA SER A 181 -4.70 -15.69 -5.23
C SER A 181 -4.59 -14.19 -5.46
N ASP A 182 -5.57 -13.38 -5.02
CA ASP A 182 -5.55 -11.94 -5.19
C ASP A 182 -4.31 -11.32 -4.53
N GLY A 183 -3.66 -10.39 -5.22
CA GLY A 183 -2.40 -9.75 -4.84
C GLY A 183 -1.15 -10.40 -5.43
N SER A 184 -1.28 -11.57 -6.10
CA SER A 184 -0.10 -12.21 -6.69
C SER A 184 0.39 -11.51 -7.97
N GLU A 185 -0.51 -10.98 -8.79
CA GLU A 185 -0.17 -10.21 -9.99
C GLU A 185 0.36 -8.82 -9.63
N GLY A 186 -0.30 -8.14 -8.70
CA GLY A 186 0.16 -6.85 -8.20
C GLY A 186 1.52 -6.94 -7.51
N LEU A 187 1.79 -8.02 -6.75
CA LEU A 187 3.12 -8.25 -6.17
C LEU A 187 4.18 -8.48 -7.25
N ALA A 188 3.82 -9.19 -8.34
CA ALA A 188 4.69 -9.37 -9.51
C ALA A 188 5.03 -8.02 -10.16
N LYS A 189 4.04 -7.13 -10.29
CA LYS A 189 4.25 -5.78 -10.81
C LYS A 189 5.17 -4.95 -9.92
N ILE A 190 4.96 -4.94 -8.59
CA ILE A 190 5.88 -4.27 -7.65
C ILE A 190 7.31 -4.80 -7.84
N LYS A 191 7.48 -6.11 -8.00
CA LYS A 191 8.81 -6.71 -8.25
C LYS A 191 9.40 -6.28 -9.57
N ALA A 192 8.61 -6.23 -10.64
CA ALA A 192 9.04 -5.82 -11.98
C ALA A 192 9.50 -4.36 -12.02
N GLU A 193 8.82 -3.47 -11.27
CA GLU A 193 9.20 -2.07 -11.09
C GLU A 193 10.38 -1.86 -10.12
N GLY A 194 10.99 -2.93 -9.65
CA GLY A 194 12.17 -2.87 -8.77
C GLY A 194 11.84 -2.66 -7.29
N GLY A 195 10.57 -2.68 -6.91
CA GLY A 195 10.13 -2.63 -5.52
C GLY A 195 10.54 -3.88 -4.73
N LEU A 196 10.31 -3.86 -3.43
CA LEU A 196 10.67 -4.94 -2.53
C LEU A 196 9.43 -5.77 -2.15
N THR A 197 9.58 -7.09 -2.13
CA THR A 197 8.47 -8.02 -1.93
C THR A 197 8.66 -8.90 -0.71
N PHE A 198 7.60 -8.95 0.13
CA PHE A 198 7.52 -9.83 1.29
C PHE A 198 6.32 -10.75 1.16
N VAL A 199 6.48 -11.99 1.57
CA VAL A 199 5.36 -12.94 1.69
C VAL A 199 5.46 -13.65 3.03
N GLU A 200 4.34 -13.79 3.72
CA GLU A 200 4.24 -14.63 4.90
C GLU A 200 4.59 -16.07 4.53
N GLU A 201 5.44 -16.72 5.33
CA GLU A 201 5.78 -18.12 5.14
C GLU A 201 4.51 -18.98 5.18
N PRO A 202 4.18 -19.76 4.12
CA PRO A 202 2.95 -20.54 4.05
C PRO A 202 2.74 -21.50 5.22
N ALA A 203 3.83 -21.93 5.87
CA ALA A 203 3.75 -22.81 7.03
C ALA A 203 3.29 -22.09 8.31
N SER A 204 3.45 -20.77 8.39
CA SER A 204 3.01 -19.92 9.52
C SER A 204 1.63 -19.28 9.29
N ALA A 205 1.17 -19.23 8.03
CA ALA A 205 -0.09 -18.61 7.67
C ALA A 205 -1.31 -19.45 8.10
N LEU A 206 -2.35 -18.79 8.63
CA LEU A 206 -3.61 -19.46 8.93
C LEU A 206 -4.23 -20.10 7.67
N CYS A 207 -4.15 -19.40 6.54
CA CYS A 207 -4.52 -19.92 5.25
C CYS A 207 -3.39 -19.67 4.24
N ARG A 208 -2.75 -20.74 3.83
CA ARG A 208 -1.53 -20.70 3.01
C ARG A 208 -1.76 -20.39 1.53
N THR A 209 -3.00 -20.36 1.05
CA THR A 209 -3.31 -20.27 -0.39
C THR A 209 -2.75 -18.99 -1.01
N MET A 210 -3.02 -17.83 -0.43
CA MET A 210 -2.55 -16.54 -0.93
C MET A 210 -1.02 -16.41 -0.88
N PRO A 211 -0.34 -16.70 0.23
CA PRO A 211 1.12 -16.73 0.25
C PRO A 211 1.73 -17.70 -0.76
N ALA A 212 1.16 -18.92 -0.89
CA ALA A 212 1.68 -19.91 -1.83
C ALA A 212 1.50 -19.48 -3.30
N SER A 213 0.36 -18.85 -3.64
CA SER A 213 0.12 -18.29 -4.98
C SER A 213 1.12 -17.18 -5.31
N ALA A 214 1.38 -16.26 -4.39
CA ALA A 214 2.36 -15.20 -4.57
C ALA A 214 3.77 -15.76 -4.80
N ILE A 215 4.20 -16.75 -4.01
CA ILE A 215 5.53 -17.40 -4.15
C ILE A 215 5.64 -18.17 -5.48
N ALA A 216 4.54 -18.74 -5.97
CA ALA A 216 4.54 -19.45 -7.26
C ALA A 216 4.66 -18.50 -8.46
N ASN A 217 4.15 -17.28 -8.34
CA ASN A 217 4.08 -16.28 -9.42
C ASN A 217 5.27 -15.31 -9.44
N VAL A 218 5.91 -15.07 -8.29
CA VAL A 218 6.94 -14.02 -8.13
C VAL A 218 8.20 -14.59 -7.49
N GLU A 219 9.37 -14.16 -7.97
CA GLU A 219 10.62 -14.33 -7.23
C GLU A 219 10.66 -13.35 -6.04
N VAL A 220 10.06 -13.80 -4.92
CA VAL A 220 9.89 -12.99 -3.71
C VAL A 220 11.23 -12.74 -3.02
N ASP A 221 11.48 -11.50 -2.59
CA ASP A 221 12.72 -11.14 -1.90
C ASP A 221 12.79 -11.75 -0.48
N TRP A 222 11.67 -11.73 0.23
CA TRP A 222 11.60 -12.20 1.62
C TRP A 222 10.38 -13.09 1.86
N ILE A 223 10.61 -14.34 2.23
CA ILE A 223 9.59 -15.28 2.72
C ILE A 223 9.88 -15.48 4.20
N LEU A 224 9.01 -14.97 5.07
CA LEU A 224 9.26 -14.92 6.51
C LEU A 224 8.03 -15.37 7.31
N PRO A 225 8.23 -16.02 8.47
CA PRO A 225 7.15 -16.15 9.44
C PRO A 225 6.57 -14.79 9.80
N LEU A 226 5.25 -14.71 10.02
CA LEU A 226 4.52 -13.47 10.31
C LEU A 226 5.23 -12.58 11.35
N SER A 227 5.66 -13.17 12.47
CA SER A 227 6.34 -12.46 13.56
C SER A 227 7.73 -11.89 13.22
N LYS A 228 8.24 -12.16 12.01
CA LYS A 228 9.56 -11.69 11.55
C LYS A 228 9.45 -10.59 10.50
N ILE A 229 8.25 -10.32 9.96
CA ILE A 229 8.06 -9.32 8.90
C ILE A 229 8.31 -7.92 9.44
N ALA A 230 7.57 -7.47 10.47
CA ALA A 230 7.76 -6.14 11.05
C ALA A 230 9.19 -5.90 11.59
N PRO A 231 9.81 -6.82 12.36
CA PRO A 231 11.21 -6.66 12.76
C PRO A 231 12.19 -6.55 11.57
N CYS A 232 11.91 -7.25 10.47
CA CYS A 232 12.71 -7.14 9.25
C CYS A 232 12.57 -5.76 8.60
N LEU A 233 11.34 -5.22 8.49
CA LEU A 233 11.07 -3.87 7.99
C LEU A 233 11.77 -2.81 8.84
N VAL A 234 11.63 -2.87 10.16
CA VAL A 234 12.27 -1.93 11.11
C VAL A 234 13.79 -1.92 10.92
N LYS A 235 14.38 -3.09 10.79
CA LYS A 235 15.84 -3.23 10.54
C LYS A 235 16.24 -2.68 9.17
N LEU A 236 15.47 -2.98 8.13
CA LEU A 236 15.71 -2.51 6.76
C LEU A 236 15.67 -0.99 6.68
N LEU A 237 14.68 -0.37 7.31
CA LEU A 237 14.49 1.09 7.33
C LEU A 237 15.37 1.79 8.38
N ARG A 238 16.21 1.04 9.13
CA ARG A 238 17.12 1.57 10.18
C ARG A 238 16.41 2.42 11.23
N ILE A 239 15.18 2.08 11.56
CA ILE A 239 14.39 2.79 12.55
C ILE A 239 15.00 2.51 13.93
N LYS A 240 15.31 3.57 14.67
CA LYS A 240 15.75 3.47 16.06
C LYS A 240 14.51 3.28 16.94
N ASN A 241 14.52 2.23 17.74
CA ASN A 241 13.52 2.01 18.80
C ASN A 241 13.73 3.02 19.93
#